data_a70d171f4a1f42a47f7abc05e63dc837
#
_entry.id   a70d171f4a1f42a47f7abc05e63dc837
#
_cell.length_a   1.000
_cell.length_b   1.000
_cell.length_c   1.000
_cell.angle_alpha   90.00
_cell.angle_beta   90.00
_cell.angle_gamma   90.00
#
_symmetry.space_group_name_H-M   'P 1'
#
loop_
_entity.id
_entity.type
_entity.pdbx_description
1 polymer ?
#
loop_
_entity_poly.entity_id
_entity_poly.type
_entity_poly.pdbx_seq_one_letter_code
_entity_poly.pdbx_strand_id
1 'polypeptide(L)'
;RRQDSGKSAAEIFATAGIRLSRANNDRVMGWYNLKEWLAPILSEEGASASLQIFANCVNLIRTLPLLEYDKVIPNDVACEPHELTHAPDAIRYFLAGRPAPALPKPKELKPAFGAKRVSASKSLGLGDKLKIF
;
A
#
# COMPACT_ATOMS: atom_id res chain seq x y z
N ARG A 1 -1.54 -19.10 -23.47
CA ARG A 1 -1.39 -20.51 -23.93
C ARG A 1 -0.19 -20.55 -24.88
N ARG A 2 0.82 -21.36 -24.60
CA ARG A 2 1.85 -21.66 -25.60
C ARG A 2 1.24 -22.56 -26.66
N GLN A 3 1.40 -22.22 -27.93
CA GLN A 3 0.81 -22.94 -29.08
C GLN A 3 1.44 -24.30 -29.32
N ASP A 4 2.62 -24.53 -28.77
CA ASP A 4 3.47 -25.70 -29.04
C ASP A 4 3.20 -26.93 -28.15
N SER A 5 2.61 -26.76 -26.96
CA SER A 5 2.33 -27.88 -26.04
C SER A 5 0.87 -28.03 -25.61
N GLY A 6 0.01 -27.09 -25.96
CA GLY A 6 -1.40 -27.04 -25.50
C GLY A 6 -1.61 -26.84 -24.01
N LYS A 7 -0.53 -26.86 -23.20
CA LYS A 7 -0.58 -26.69 -21.74
C LYS A 7 -0.41 -25.22 -21.35
N SER A 8 -1.14 -24.78 -20.34
CA SER A 8 -0.94 -23.47 -19.73
C SER A 8 0.35 -23.46 -18.88
N ALA A 9 0.90 -22.26 -18.61
CA ALA A 9 2.04 -22.13 -17.71
C ALA A 9 1.76 -22.75 -16.33
N ALA A 10 0.54 -22.57 -15.80
CA ALA A 10 0.15 -23.14 -14.52
C ALA A 10 0.19 -24.68 -14.51
N GLU A 11 -0.23 -25.32 -15.61
CA GLU A 11 -0.17 -26.78 -15.75
C GLU A 11 1.27 -27.29 -15.85
N ILE A 12 2.16 -26.56 -16.52
CA ILE A 12 3.58 -26.90 -16.59
C ILE A 12 4.22 -26.84 -15.21
N PHE A 13 3.99 -25.76 -14.46
CA PHE A 13 4.49 -25.63 -13.09
C PHE A 13 3.89 -26.69 -12.14
N ALA A 14 2.59 -27.01 -12.27
CA ALA A 14 1.94 -28.05 -11.49
C ALA A 14 2.56 -29.43 -11.73
N THR A 15 2.94 -29.74 -12.99
CA THR A 15 3.64 -30.99 -13.31
C THR A 15 5.00 -31.08 -12.62
N ALA A 16 5.66 -29.94 -12.40
CA ALA A 16 6.92 -29.85 -11.64
C ALA A 16 6.70 -29.77 -10.11
N GLY A 17 5.48 -30.00 -9.62
CA GLY A 17 5.15 -29.96 -8.18
C GLY A 17 4.92 -28.54 -7.63
N ILE A 18 4.95 -27.50 -8.46
CA ILE A 18 4.76 -26.10 -8.04
C ILE A 18 3.33 -25.69 -8.36
N ARG A 19 2.54 -25.44 -7.31
CA ARG A 19 1.16 -24.94 -7.46
C ARG A 19 1.14 -23.42 -7.52
N LEU A 20 0.68 -22.88 -8.63
CA LEU A 20 0.47 -21.44 -8.79
C LEU A 20 -0.96 -21.07 -8.44
N SER A 21 -1.13 -20.00 -7.69
CA SER A 21 -2.41 -19.34 -7.45
C SER A 21 -2.52 -18.07 -8.30
N ARG A 22 -3.74 -17.78 -8.75
CA ARG A 22 -4.00 -16.54 -9.49
C ARG A 22 -3.91 -15.35 -8.56
N ALA A 23 -3.04 -14.40 -8.85
CA ALA A 23 -2.97 -13.14 -8.11
C ALA A 23 -4.12 -12.19 -8.50
N ASN A 24 -4.51 -11.33 -7.56
CA ASN A 24 -5.39 -10.20 -7.87
C ASN A 24 -4.63 -9.21 -8.77
N ASN A 25 -5.24 -8.85 -9.91
CA ASN A 25 -4.64 -7.95 -10.89
C ASN A 25 -5.17 -6.52 -10.81
N ASP A 26 -5.87 -6.15 -9.76
CA ASP A 26 -6.26 -4.75 -9.53
C ASP A 26 -5.00 -3.91 -9.25
N ARG A 27 -4.60 -3.11 -10.24
CA ARG A 27 -3.35 -2.32 -10.17
C ARG A 27 -3.45 -1.23 -9.12
N VAL A 28 -4.52 -0.45 -9.13
CA VAL A 28 -4.71 0.69 -8.22
C VAL A 28 -4.74 0.22 -6.78
N MET A 29 -5.54 -0.78 -6.47
CA MET A 29 -5.59 -1.37 -5.13
C MET A 29 -4.27 -2.05 -4.74
N GLY A 30 -3.59 -2.64 -5.69
CA GLY A 30 -2.27 -3.25 -5.46
C GLY A 30 -1.20 -2.21 -5.09
N TRP A 31 -1.17 -1.05 -5.75
CA TRP A 31 -0.29 0.06 -5.40
C TRP A 31 -0.65 0.70 -4.06
N TYR A 32 -1.95 0.85 -3.78
CA TYR A 32 -2.39 1.32 -2.47
C TYR A 32 -1.91 0.37 -1.36
N ASN A 33 -2.11 -0.93 -1.53
CA ASN A 33 -1.65 -1.92 -0.57
C ASN A 33 -0.12 -1.87 -0.36
N LEU A 34 0.67 -1.72 -1.42
CA LEU A 34 2.12 -1.56 -1.31
C LEU A 34 2.50 -0.32 -0.50
N LYS A 35 1.80 0.80 -0.68
CA LYS A 35 2.00 2.01 0.13
C LYS A 35 1.73 1.77 1.62
N GLU A 36 0.66 1.04 1.95
CA GLU A 36 0.36 0.67 3.34
C GLU A 36 1.47 -0.18 3.98
N TRP A 37 2.06 -1.12 3.21
CA TRP A 37 3.17 -1.93 3.68
C TRP A 37 4.46 -1.13 3.88
N LEU A 38 4.65 -0.06 3.10
CA LEU A 38 5.81 0.85 3.18
C LEU A 38 5.59 2.00 4.16
N ALA A 39 4.35 2.20 4.63
CA ALA A 39 4.03 3.31 5.53
C ALA A 39 4.92 3.27 6.79
N PRO A 40 5.49 4.41 7.21
CA PRO A 40 6.34 4.45 8.37
C PRO A 40 5.54 4.23 9.65
N ILE A 41 6.02 3.32 10.48
CA ILE A 41 5.53 3.08 11.83
C ILE A 41 6.47 3.82 12.77
N LEU A 42 5.99 4.90 13.36
CA LEU A 42 6.78 5.70 14.30
C LEU A 42 6.66 5.12 15.70
N SER A 43 7.80 4.90 16.36
CA SER A 43 7.90 4.46 17.74
C SER A 43 8.94 5.31 18.48
N GLU A 44 9.03 5.16 19.79
CA GLU A 44 10.08 5.82 20.61
C GLU A 44 11.50 5.36 20.21
N GLU A 45 11.60 4.18 19.61
CA GLU A 45 12.87 3.56 19.16
C GLU A 45 13.25 4.00 17.74
N GLY A 46 12.37 4.73 17.02
CA GLY A 46 12.61 5.22 15.67
C GLY A 46 11.49 4.87 14.69
N ALA A 47 11.79 5.07 13.40
CA ALA A 47 10.88 4.73 12.32
C ALA A 47 11.18 3.32 11.78
N SER A 48 10.14 2.53 11.58
CA SER A 48 10.19 1.22 10.94
C SER A 48 9.11 1.11 9.87
N ALA A 49 9.08 0.04 9.11
CA ALA A 49 8.01 -0.27 8.17
C ALA A 49 7.66 -1.76 8.25
N SER A 50 6.43 -2.12 7.86
CA SER A 50 6.00 -3.51 7.83
C SER A 50 6.66 -4.31 6.72
N LEU A 51 7.09 -3.66 5.64
CA LEU A 51 7.86 -4.25 4.56
C LEU A 51 9.34 -3.90 4.72
N GLN A 52 10.17 -4.93 4.79
CA GLN A 52 11.62 -4.79 4.79
C GLN A 52 12.18 -5.38 3.48
N ILE A 53 13.06 -4.65 2.83
CA ILE A 53 13.68 -5.01 1.57
C ILE A 53 15.17 -5.27 1.84
N PHE A 54 15.63 -6.48 1.54
CA PHE A 54 17.04 -6.84 1.70
C PHE A 54 17.94 -6.07 0.72
N ALA A 55 19.15 -5.73 1.14
CA ALA A 55 20.11 -4.95 0.36
C ALA A 55 20.50 -5.59 -0.99
N ASN A 56 20.37 -6.91 -1.12
CA ASN A 56 20.63 -7.63 -2.36
C ASN A 56 19.49 -7.49 -3.40
N CYS A 57 18.32 -6.94 -3.02
CA CYS A 57 17.23 -6.63 -3.94
C CYS A 57 17.50 -5.31 -4.71
N VAL A 58 18.65 -5.21 -5.34
CA VAL A 58 19.19 -3.98 -5.94
C VAL A 58 18.22 -3.35 -6.94
N ASN A 59 17.59 -4.14 -7.81
CA ASN A 59 16.65 -3.63 -8.80
C ASN A 59 15.42 -3.00 -8.14
N LEU A 60 14.84 -3.65 -7.13
CA LEU A 60 13.68 -3.13 -6.41
C LEU A 60 14.02 -1.82 -5.70
N ILE A 61 15.15 -1.77 -4.98
CA ILE A 61 15.62 -0.58 -4.26
C ILE A 61 15.83 0.59 -5.22
N ARG A 62 16.40 0.32 -6.42
CA ARG A 62 16.67 1.33 -7.42
C ARG A 62 15.39 1.83 -8.10
N THR A 63 14.46 0.94 -8.45
CA THR A 63 13.32 1.29 -9.31
C THR A 63 12.11 1.79 -8.54
N LEU A 64 11.87 1.29 -7.32
CA LEU A 64 10.69 1.64 -6.53
C LEU A 64 10.55 3.17 -6.26
N PRO A 65 11.62 3.90 -5.91
CA PRO A 65 11.53 5.36 -5.70
C PRO A 65 11.37 6.18 -6.98
N LEU A 66 11.59 5.57 -8.15
CA LEU A 66 11.51 6.24 -9.46
C LEU A 66 10.13 6.09 -10.11
N LEU A 67 9.19 5.42 -9.44
CA LEU A 67 7.85 5.26 -9.96
C LEU A 67 7.09 6.60 -9.95
N GLU A 68 6.47 6.90 -11.09
CA GLU A 68 5.63 8.07 -11.25
C GLU A 68 4.15 7.68 -11.35
N TYR A 69 3.27 8.62 -11.07
CA TYR A 69 1.84 8.43 -11.30
C TYR A 69 1.51 8.41 -12.79
N ASP A 70 0.54 7.57 -13.15
CA ASP A 70 -0.02 7.59 -14.50
C ASP A 70 -0.73 8.92 -14.76
N LYS A 71 -0.56 9.46 -15.97
CA LYS A 71 -1.13 10.77 -16.36
C LYS A 71 -2.61 10.69 -16.70
N VAL A 72 -3.13 9.50 -16.96
CA VAL A 72 -4.49 9.27 -17.45
C VAL A 72 -5.34 8.56 -16.40
N ILE A 73 -4.76 7.57 -15.72
CA ILE A 73 -5.45 6.75 -14.74
C ILE A 73 -5.11 7.25 -13.32
N PRO A 74 -6.05 7.90 -12.63
CA PRO A 74 -5.80 8.41 -11.28
C PRO A 74 -5.40 7.29 -10.33
N ASN A 75 -4.37 7.56 -9.51
CA ASN A 75 -3.84 6.65 -8.50
C ASN A 75 -3.17 5.36 -9.03
N ASP A 76 -3.03 5.20 -10.33
CA ASP A 76 -2.18 4.16 -10.91
C ASP A 76 -0.74 4.67 -11.09
N VAL A 77 0.16 3.76 -11.37
CA VAL A 77 1.57 4.02 -11.70
C VAL A 77 1.75 3.96 -13.21
N ALA A 78 2.53 4.90 -13.75
CA ALA A 78 2.88 4.92 -15.16
C ALA A 78 3.52 3.59 -15.59
N CYS A 79 3.11 3.07 -16.76
CA CYS A 79 3.66 1.83 -17.30
C CYS A 79 5.02 2.02 -17.97
N GLU A 80 5.37 3.24 -18.29
CA GLU A 80 6.64 3.58 -18.94
C GLU A 80 7.50 4.50 -18.06
N PRO A 81 8.83 4.37 -18.06
CA PRO A 81 9.61 3.36 -18.79
C PRO A 81 9.45 1.95 -18.19
N HIS A 82 9.26 0.97 -19.07
CA HIS A 82 8.88 -0.39 -18.68
C HIS A 82 9.90 -1.09 -17.76
N GLU A 83 11.18 -0.83 -17.92
CA GLU A 83 12.24 -1.36 -17.04
C GLU A 83 12.17 -0.90 -15.58
N LEU A 84 11.45 0.20 -15.31
CA LEU A 84 11.26 0.68 -13.94
C LEU A 84 10.12 -0.05 -13.22
N THR A 85 9.18 -0.62 -13.94
CA THR A 85 7.97 -1.21 -13.36
C THR A 85 8.09 -2.69 -13.00
N HIS A 86 9.01 -3.44 -13.60
CA HIS A 86 9.10 -4.90 -13.42
C HIS A 86 9.28 -5.36 -11.98
N ALA A 87 10.27 -4.83 -11.27
CA ALA A 87 10.53 -5.25 -9.89
C ALA A 87 9.46 -4.74 -8.92
N PRO A 88 8.98 -3.47 -9.02
CA PRO A 88 7.83 -2.99 -8.26
C PRO A 88 6.52 -3.76 -8.54
N ASP A 89 6.24 -4.13 -9.78
CA ASP A 89 5.07 -4.96 -10.08
C ASP A 89 5.16 -6.35 -9.44
N ALA A 90 6.34 -6.96 -9.43
CA ALA A 90 6.52 -8.26 -8.78
C ALA A 90 6.20 -8.20 -7.28
N ILE A 91 6.70 -7.18 -6.55
CA ILE A 91 6.38 -7.01 -5.12
C ILE A 91 4.91 -6.65 -4.90
N ARG A 92 4.31 -5.85 -5.78
CA ARG A 92 2.87 -5.53 -5.76
C ARG A 92 2.02 -6.81 -5.84
N TYR A 93 2.30 -7.70 -6.79
CA TYR A 93 1.61 -9.00 -6.89
C TYR A 93 1.84 -9.89 -5.68
N PHE A 94 3.05 -9.90 -5.14
CA PHE A 94 3.36 -10.66 -3.94
C PHE A 94 2.53 -10.19 -2.74
N LEU A 95 2.34 -8.90 -2.57
CA LEU A 95 1.57 -8.31 -1.47
C LEU A 95 0.05 -8.39 -1.70
N ALA A 96 -0.42 -8.44 -2.95
CA ALA A 96 -1.84 -8.55 -3.26
C ALA A 96 -2.51 -9.82 -2.68
N GLY A 97 -1.75 -10.87 -2.43
CA GLY A 97 -2.22 -12.08 -1.78
C GLY A 97 -2.12 -12.08 -0.25
N ARG A 98 -1.72 -10.97 0.37
CA ARG A 98 -1.50 -10.86 1.82
C ARG A 98 -2.44 -9.85 2.45
N PRO A 99 -2.90 -10.10 3.70
CA PRO A 99 -3.65 -9.08 4.43
C PRO A 99 -2.77 -7.84 4.64
N ALA A 100 -3.39 -6.65 4.60
CA ALA A 100 -2.70 -5.42 4.95
C ALA A 100 -2.08 -5.50 6.35
N PRO A 101 -0.93 -4.86 6.58
CA PRO A 101 -0.29 -4.86 7.88
C PRO A 101 -1.24 -4.26 8.92
N ALA A 102 -1.32 -4.88 10.09
CA ALA A 102 -2.05 -4.30 11.20
C ALA A 102 -1.31 -3.04 11.67
N LEU A 103 -1.92 -1.89 11.46
CA LEU A 103 -1.38 -0.65 12.03
C LEU A 103 -1.41 -0.76 13.55
N PRO A 104 -0.33 -0.39 14.25
CA PRO A 104 -0.36 -0.34 15.70
C PRO A 104 -1.48 0.61 16.14
N LYS A 105 -2.35 0.14 17.02
CA LYS A 105 -3.39 1.00 17.59
C LYS A 105 -2.70 2.21 18.24
N PRO A 106 -3.18 3.44 17.97
CA PRO A 106 -2.67 4.61 18.69
C PRO A 106 -2.71 4.31 20.19
N LYS A 107 -1.58 4.47 20.88
CA LYS A 107 -1.58 4.41 22.35
C LYS A 107 -2.58 5.45 22.83
N GLU A 108 -3.67 5.02 23.47
CA GLU A 108 -4.54 5.95 24.18
C GLU A 108 -3.65 6.70 25.19
N LEU A 109 -3.44 7.98 24.95
CA LEU A 109 -2.80 8.85 25.91
C LEU A 109 -3.74 8.85 27.14
N LYS A 110 -3.36 8.10 28.17
CA LYS A 110 -4.06 8.19 29.45
C LYS A 110 -4.01 9.65 29.86
N PRO A 111 -5.16 10.30 30.13
CA PRO A 111 -5.15 11.69 30.56
C PRO A 111 -4.24 11.79 31.78
N ALA A 112 -3.32 12.75 31.77
CA ALA A 112 -2.46 13.02 32.91
C ALA A 112 -3.34 13.19 34.15
N PHE A 113 -2.98 12.51 35.22
CA PHE A 113 -3.71 12.53 36.48
C PHE A 113 -3.94 13.98 36.88
N GLY A 114 -5.22 14.43 36.89
CA GLY A 114 -5.60 15.81 37.25
C GLY A 114 -6.21 16.67 36.13
N ALA A 115 -6.26 16.24 34.87
CA ALA A 115 -6.97 17.00 33.86
C ALA A 115 -8.48 16.87 34.05
N LYS A 116 -9.12 17.91 34.57
CA LYS A 116 -10.58 18.04 34.64
C LYS A 116 -11.12 17.92 33.19
N ARG A 117 -12.04 16.97 32.95
CA ARG A 117 -12.81 16.93 31.71
C ARG A 117 -13.55 18.27 31.57
N VAL A 118 -13.11 19.08 30.63
CA VAL A 118 -13.90 20.21 30.16
C VAL A 118 -14.98 19.61 29.27
N SER A 119 -16.19 19.46 29.79
CA SER A 119 -17.34 19.09 28.98
C SER A 119 -17.62 20.24 28.01
N ALA A 120 -17.33 20.03 26.74
CA ALA A 120 -17.73 20.95 25.68
C ALA A 120 -19.24 20.78 25.41
N SER A 121 -20.05 21.35 26.31
CA SER A 121 -21.47 21.59 26.08
C SER A 121 -21.73 23.08 26.08
N LYS A 122 -21.43 23.73 24.98
CA LYS A 122 -22.08 24.97 24.59
C LYS A 122 -22.19 24.98 23.07
N SER A 123 -23.38 24.62 22.64
CA SER A 123 -23.87 24.97 21.30
C SER A 123 -23.78 26.49 21.15
N LEU A 124 -22.81 26.95 20.38
CA LEU A 124 -22.85 28.32 19.86
C LEU A 124 -23.88 28.31 18.74
N GLY A 125 -25.09 28.81 19.08
CA GLY A 125 -26.05 29.22 18.08
C GLY A 125 -25.44 30.35 17.25
N LEU A 126 -25.11 30.05 16.01
CA LEU A 126 -24.86 31.04 14.98
C LEU A 126 -26.17 31.17 14.16
N GLY A 127 -27.07 32.00 14.76
CA GLY A 127 -28.17 32.56 14.02
C GLY A 127 -27.70 33.74 13.18
N ASP A 128 -28.17 33.72 11.96
CA ASP A 128 -28.44 34.85 11.08
C ASP A 128 -27.40 35.95 10.84
N LYS A 129 -27.17 36.16 9.59
CA LYS A 129 -26.79 37.34 8.82
C LYS A 129 -25.45 37.27 8.10
N LEU A 130 -25.52 36.80 6.87
CA LEU A 130 -24.71 37.40 5.81
C LEU A 130 -25.50 37.39 4.51
N LYS A 131 -26.24 38.48 4.30
CA LYS A 131 -26.60 38.96 2.96
C LYS A 131 -25.32 39.55 2.41
N ILE A 132 -24.87 39.06 1.27
CA ILE A 132 -23.93 39.74 0.41
C ILE A 132 -24.48 39.71 -1.01
N PHE A 133 -24.46 40.87 -1.58
CA PHE A 133 -24.88 41.26 -2.92
C PHE A 133 -24.28 40.38 -4.03
#